data_97ba0dacd1e1de3113337eaa2e5d0e70
#
_entry.id   97ba0dacd1e1de3113337eaa2e5d0e70
#
_cell.length_a   1.000
_cell.length_b   1.000
_cell.length_c   1.000
_cell.angle_alpha   90.00
_cell.angle_beta   90.00
_cell.angle_gamma   90.00
#
_symmetry.space_group_name_H-M   'P 1'
#
loop_
_entity.id
_entity.type
_entity.pdbx_description
1 polymer ?
#
loop_
_entity_poly.entity_id
_entity_poly.type
_entity_poly.pdbx_seq_one_letter_code
_entity_poly.pdbx_strand_id
1 'polypeptide(L)'
;MKKLLLSFTILFIFVISSTAQIDFVPPQKFVLDNNVPVKMIAAPDLEALHLEDIQRDKLGLLYRIGLATTVNITPLNSGIWSTLPNGDRKWQLVVKSSGAEALSFLFETFKLYGASTLVITDLNGKLVHNPLTSDDVESHFRQHAALCFGDELLLTLIEPKYTQSSEIFLDRVMYNYRATGNPNFQKINESDPCEINVNCSPVGDLWQDEKKGVAKIYIIEGNFAGSCTGSLINNTSQDCKPYFLTALHCGVSATAANMTQWKFYFKYEAPSCTNPSTA
;
A
#
# COMPACT_ATOMS: atom_id res chain seq x y z
N MET A 1 0.74 76.60 -19.59
CA MET A 1 0.34 75.20 -19.86
C MET A 1 1.39 74.32 -19.17
N LYS A 2 1.08 73.80 -17.97
CA LYS A 2 1.96 72.93 -17.19
C LYS A 2 1.59 71.48 -17.55
N LYS A 3 2.57 70.73 -18.13
CA LYS A 3 2.41 69.29 -18.40
C LYS A 3 2.70 68.51 -17.12
N LEU A 4 1.69 67.79 -16.61
CA LEU A 4 1.80 66.86 -15.50
C LEU A 4 2.32 65.53 -16.04
N LEU A 5 3.54 65.12 -15.69
CA LEU A 5 4.07 63.77 -15.97
C LEU A 5 3.57 62.86 -14.84
N LEU A 6 2.69 61.91 -15.19
CA LEU A 6 2.27 60.83 -14.31
C LEU A 6 3.31 59.71 -14.41
N SER A 7 4.09 59.47 -13.35
CA SER A 7 5.04 58.34 -13.25
C SER A 7 4.25 57.13 -12.74
N PHE A 8 4.12 56.11 -13.58
CA PHE A 8 3.53 54.81 -13.19
C PHE A 8 4.65 53.94 -12.65
N THR A 9 4.71 53.77 -11.34
CA THR A 9 5.60 52.79 -10.70
C THR A 9 4.92 51.44 -10.68
N ILE A 10 5.36 50.49 -11.53
CA ILE A 10 4.90 49.11 -11.52
C ILE A 10 5.59 48.39 -10.39
N LEU A 11 4.87 48.07 -9.35
CA LEU A 11 5.32 47.26 -8.23
C LEU A 11 5.23 45.76 -8.63
N PHE A 12 6.38 45.16 -8.95
CA PHE A 12 6.50 43.73 -9.16
C PHE A 12 6.43 43.03 -7.79
N ILE A 13 5.28 42.42 -7.47
CA ILE A 13 5.16 41.52 -6.31
C ILE A 13 5.70 40.16 -6.75
N PHE A 14 6.92 39.84 -6.33
CA PHE A 14 7.43 38.48 -6.40
C PHE A 14 6.68 37.60 -5.37
N VAL A 15 5.75 36.79 -5.83
CA VAL A 15 5.18 35.72 -5.02
C VAL A 15 6.21 34.60 -4.99
N ILE A 16 6.99 34.53 -3.93
CA ILE A 16 7.84 33.38 -3.65
C ILE A 16 6.92 32.27 -3.14
N SER A 17 6.57 31.34 -4.01
CA SER A 17 5.91 30.10 -3.63
C SER A 17 6.93 29.23 -2.90
N SER A 18 7.09 29.40 -1.59
CA SER A 18 7.78 28.43 -0.77
C SER A 18 6.87 27.21 -0.65
N THR A 19 7.17 26.14 -1.39
CA THR A 19 6.65 24.81 -1.07
C THR A 19 7.30 24.39 0.25
N ALA A 20 6.65 24.67 1.36
CA ALA A 20 7.03 24.09 2.62
C ALA A 20 6.80 22.58 2.48
N GLN A 21 7.86 21.82 2.34
CA GLN A 21 7.87 20.39 2.53
C GLN A 21 7.59 20.20 4.02
N ILE A 22 6.33 19.88 4.36
CA ILE A 22 5.97 19.53 5.74
C ILE A 22 6.55 18.14 5.95
N ASP A 23 7.72 18.08 6.59
CA ASP A 23 8.22 16.83 7.13
C ASP A 23 7.16 16.32 8.11
N PHE A 24 6.51 15.20 7.75
CA PHE A 24 5.53 14.57 8.62
C PHE A 24 6.24 14.05 9.86
N VAL A 25 6.19 14.82 10.93
CA VAL A 25 6.57 14.33 12.26
C VAL A 25 5.38 13.52 12.76
N PRO A 26 5.51 12.19 12.91
CA PRO A 26 4.41 11.37 13.37
C PRO A 26 3.94 11.90 14.72
N PRO A 27 2.62 12.02 14.95
CA PRO A 27 2.11 12.38 16.25
C PRO A 27 2.68 11.43 17.30
N GLN A 28 3.07 11.91 18.46
CA GLN A 28 3.68 11.13 19.55
C GLN A 28 2.89 9.85 19.90
N LYS A 29 1.60 9.84 19.61
CA LYS A 29 0.72 8.67 19.77
C LYS A 29 1.09 7.45 18.91
N PHE A 30 1.86 7.63 17.81
CA PHE A 30 2.29 6.54 16.91
C PHE A 30 3.73 6.09 17.15
N VAL A 31 4.42 6.70 18.10
CA VAL A 31 5.77 6.27 18.48
C VAL A 31 5.69 4.97 19.27
N LEU A 32 6.67 4.09 19.03
CA LEU A 32 6.82 2.82 19.73
C LEU A 32 6.99 3.06 21.24
N ASP A 33 6.12 2.46 22.05
CA ASP A 33 6.25 2.49 23.51
C ASP A 33 7.33 1.51 23.99
N ASN A 34 7.75 1.68 25.24
CA ASN A 34 8.64 0.72 25.88
C ASN A 34 7.91 -0.62 26.08
N ASN A 35 8.64 -1.72 25.89
CA ASN A 35 8.15 -3.09 26.12
C ASN A 35 7.00 -3.54 25.21
N VAL A 36 6.82 -2.94 24.04
CA VAL A 36 5.87 -3.46 23.03
C VAL A 36 6.33 -4.85 22.60
N PRO A 37 5.47 -5.88 22.71
CA PRO A 37 5.86 -7.23 22.34
C PRO A 37 6.04 -7.35 20.82
N VAL A 38 6.95 -8.26 20.42
CA VAL A 38 7.23 -8.60 19.04
C VAL A 38 6.60 -9.95 18.73
N LYS A 39 5.71 -9.99 17.75
CA LYS A 39 5.18 -11.23 17.18
C LYS A 39 6.06 -11.65 15.99
N MET A 40 6.88 -12.67 16.21
CA MET A 40 7.69 -13.27 15.16
C MET A 40 6.83 -14.15 14.27
N ILE A 41 6.93 -13.94 12.96
CA ILE A 41 6.33 -14.79 11.91
C ILE A 41 7.48 -15.49 11.20
N ALA A 42 7.40 -16.80 11.08
CA ALA A 42 8.43 -17.56 10.38
C ALA A 42 8.49 -17.16 8.90
N ALA A 43 9.69 -16.88 8.41
CA ALA A 43 9.90 -16.72 6.99
C ALA A 43 9.67 -18.06 6.26
N PRO A 44 9.11 -18.05 5.03
CA PRO A 44 9.02 -19.25 4.22
C PRO A 44 10.41 -19.72 3.73
N ASP A 45 10.49 -20.94 3.24
CA ASP A 45 11.67 -21.44 2.53
C ASP A 45 11.76 -20.75 1.15
N LEU A 46 12.59 -19.71 1.08
CA LEU A 46 12.71 -18.88 -0.14
C LEU A 46 13.38 -19.65 -1.28
N GLU A 47 14.27 -20.61 -0.99
CA GLU A 47 14.92 -21.41 -2.04
C GLU A 47 13.90 -22.33 -2.71
N ALA A 48 13.11 -23.03 -1.93
CA ALA A 48 12.02 -23.87 -2.44
C ALA A 48 10.98 -23.05 -3.22
N LEU A 49 10.59 -21.89 -2.68
CA LEU A 49 9.66 -20.99 -3.37
C LEU A 49 10.21 -20.48 -4.70
N HIS A 50 11.49 -20.11 -4.76
CA HIS A 50 12.12 -19.64 -5.99
C HIS A 50 12.12 -20.70 -7.09
N LEU A 51 12.45 -21.95 -6.74
CA LEU A 51 12.40 -23.07 -7.69
C LEU A 51 10.97 -23.32 -8.21
N GLU A 52 9.99 -23.26 -7.34
CA GLU A 52 8.58 -23.36 -7.72
C GLU A 52 8.15 -22.20 -8.62
N ASP A 53 8.52 -20.97 -8.29
CA ASP A 53 8.19 -19.77 -9.06
C ASP A 53 8.74 -19.81 -10.48
N ILE A 54 9.96 -20.32 -10.69
CA ILE A 54 10.52 -20.51 -12.03
C ILE A 54 9.60 -21.41 -12.88
N GLN A 55 9.01 -22.44 -12.31
CA GLN A 55 8.10 -23.32 -13.04
C GLN A 55 6.74 -22.65 -13.27
N ARG A 56 6.21 -21.93 -12.26
CA ARG A 56 4.96 -21.18 -12.37
C ARG A 56 5.04 -20.10 -13.45
N ASP A 57 6.14 -19.34 -13.47
CA ASP A 57 6.37 -18.26 -14.43
C ASP A 57 6.47 -18.82 -15.86
N LYS A 58 7.13 -19.97 -16.08
CA LYS A 58 7.17 -20.68 -17.38
C LYS A 58 5.80 -21.15 -17.87
N LEU A 59 4.92 -21.49 -16.95
CA LEU A 59 3.54 -21.91 -17.27
C LEU A 59 2.58 -20.73 -17.48
N GLY A 60 3.06 -19.48 -17.35
CA GLY A 60 2.25 -18.28 -17.47
C GLY A 60 1.17 -18.17 -16.41
N LEU A 61 1.40 -18.73 -15.21
CA LEU A 61 0.49 -18.61 -14.08
C LEU A 61 0.62 -17.23 -13.43
N LEU A 62 -0.34 -16.90 -12.56
CA LEU A 62 -0.27 -15.67 -11.75
C LEU A 62 1.11 -15.50 -11.12
N TYR A 63 1.75 -14.37 -11.38
CA TYR A 63 3.06 -14.04 -10.84
C TYR A 63 2.98 -13.87 -9.33
N ARG A 64 3.43 -14.91 -8.60
CA ARG A 64 3.39 -14.95 -7.15
C ARG A 64 4.44 -14.02 -6.56
N ILE A 65 4.05 -13.18 -5.62
CA ILE A 65 4.94 -12.23 -4.94
C ILE A 65 4.98 -12.42 -3.44
N GLY A 66 4.12 -13.24 -2.86
CA GLY A 66 4.05 -13.43 -1.42
C GLY A 66 3.33 -14.71 -1.01
N LEU A 67 3.63 -15.17 0.20
CA LEU A 67 3.02 -16.33 0.84
C LEU A 67 2.50 -15.96 2.23
N ALA A 68 1.28 -16.38 2.56
CA ALA A 68 0.63 -16.10 3.83
C ALA A 68 1.00 -17.14 4.89
N THR A 69 1.22 -16.67 6.10
CA THR A 69 1.23 -17.47 7.32
C THR A 69 -0.04 -17.19 8.12
N THR A 70 -0.75 -18.24 8.51
CA THR A 70 -1.91 -18.11 9.39
C THR A 70 -1.46 -17.73 10.79
N VAL A 71 -2.14 -16.76 11.37
CA VAL A 71 -1.90 -16.26 12.72
C VAL A 71 -3.21 -16.16 13.48
N ASN A 72 -3.11 -15.93 14.78
CA ASN A 72 -4.27 -15.63 15.63
C ASN A 72 -3.89 -14.41 16.48
N ILE A 73 -4.10 -13.22 15.92
CA ILE A 73 -3.72 -11.96 16.55
C ILE A 73 -4.98 -11.10 16.73
N THR A 74 -5.24 -10.76 17.98
CA THR A 74 -6.29 -9.81 18.39
C THR A 74 -5.73 -8.85 19.41
N PRO A 75 -6.34 -7.68 19.60
CA PRO A 75 -5.95 -6.78 20.69
C PRO A 75 -6.14 -7.35 22.11
N LEU A 76 -6.83 -8.51 22.23
CA LEU A 76 -7.06 -9.20 23.50
C LEU A 76 -5.97 -10.23 23.83
N ASN A 77 -5.35 -10.84 22.82
CA ASN A 77 -4.38 -11.94 23.03
C ASN A 77 -2.94 -11.58 22.66
N SER A 78 -2.74 -10.46 22.02
CA SER A 78 -1.43 -10.01 21.54
C SER A 78 -1.27 -8.51 21.73
N GLY A 79 -0.01 -8.04 21.79
CA GLY A 79 0.28 -6.63 21.96
C GLY A 79 0.09 -6.15 23.41
N ILE A 80 0.15 -4.84 23.58
CA ILE A 80 0.02 -4.18 24.88
C ILE A 80 -0.87 -2.96 24.77
N TRP A 81 -1.71 -2.74 25.78
CA TRP A 81 -2.55 -1.56 25.90
C TRP A 81 -1.92 -0.53 26.84
N SER A 82 -2.02 0.73 26.49
CA SER A 82 -1.68 1.88 27.31
C SER A 82 -2.77 2.96 27.20
N THR A 83 -2.73 3.95 28.08
CA THR A 83 -3.67 5.08 28.06
C THR A 83 -2.90 6.36 27.77
N LEU A 84 -3.35 7.11 26.79
CA LEU A 84 -2.78 8.41 26.43
C LEU A 84 -3.22 9.50 27.44
N PRO A 85 -2.49 10.63 27.53
CA PRO A 85 -2.81 11.71 28.46
C PRO A 85 -4.23 12.28 28.32
N ASN A 86 -4.82 12.23 27.12
CA ASN A 86 -6.19 12.67 26.86
C ASN A 86 -7.25 11.62 27.23
N GLY A 87 -6.83 10.44 27.69
CA GLY A 87 -7.69 9.34 28.10
C GLY A 87 -8.05 8.37 26.96
N ASP A 88 -7.54 8.54 25.75
CA ASP A 88 -7.67 7.57 24.67
C ASP A 88 -6.88 6.30 25.00
N ARG A 89 -7.35 5.16 24.49
CA ARG A 89 -6.64 3.88 24.62
C ARG A 89 -5.75 3.67 23.40
N LYS A 90 -4.54 3.20 23.64
CA LYS A 90 -3.56 2.85 22.62
C LYS A 90 -3.13 1.40 22.78
N TRP A 91 -3.31 0.61 21.73
CA TRP A 91 -2.75 -0.75 21.63
C TRP A 91 -1.60 -0.76 20.63
N GLN A 92 -0.54 -1.49 20.97
CA GLN A 92 0.63 -1.63 20.09
C GLN A 92 1.11 -3.08 20.02
N LEU A 93 1.53 -3.49 18.81
CA LEU A 93 2.17 -4.77 18.53
C LEU A 93 3.20 -4.58 17.42
N VAL A 94 4.41 -5.05 17.62
CA VAL A 94 5.38 -5.20 16.53
C VAL A 94 5.16 -6.57 15.88
N VAL A 95 5.06 -6.59 14.56
CA VAL A 95 5.05 -7.82 13.75
C VAL A 95 6.32 -7.86 12.93
N LYS A 96 7.07 -8.96 13.06
CA LYS A 96 8.34 -9.16 12.36
C LYS A 96 8.35 -10.48 11.61
N SER A 97 8.77 -10.43 10.34
CA SER A 97 9.07 -11.61 9.54
C SER A 97 10.35 -11.35 8.74
N SER A 98 11.46 -11.79 9.30
CA SER A 98 12.81 -11.40 8.84
C SER A 98 13.03 -11.69 7.36
N GLY A 99 13.55 -10.70 6.64
CA GLY A 99 13.86 -10.79 5.21
C GLY A 99 12.66 -10.56 4.29
N ALA A 100 11.46 -10.27 4.80
CA ALA A 100 10.36 -9.82 3.97
C ALA A 100 10.66 -8.43 3.38
N GLU A 101 10.30 -8.20 2.13
CA GLU A 101 10.37 -6.86 1.54
C GLU A 101 9.21 -5.98 1.98
N ALA A 102 8.06 -6.62 2.09
CA ALA A 102 6.86 -6.02 2.61
C ALA A 102 6.04 -7.06 3.37
N LEU A 103 5.30 -6.62 4.36
CA LEU A 103 4.26 -7.41 4.99
C LEU A 103 2.89 -6.96 4.49
N SER A 104 1.92 -7.88 4.43
CA SER A 104 0.52 -7.51 4.26
C SER A 104 -0.30 -8.16 5.37
N PHE A 105 -1.24 -7.41 5.92
CA PHE A 105 -2.04 -7.80 7.06
C PHE A 105 -3.48 -8.07 6.61
N LEU A 106 -3.94 -9.32 6.73
CA LEU A 106 -5.26 -9.75 6.31
C LEU A 106 -6.13 -10.00 7.54
N PHE A 107 -7.24 -9.30 7.61
CA PHE A 107 -8.14 -9.35 8.75
C PHE A 107 -9.38 -10.19 8.43
N GLU A 108 -9.64 -11.22 9.24
CA GLU A 108 -10.91 -11.96 9.22
C GLU A 108 -12.06 -11.08 9.74
N THR A 109 -11.77 -10.35 10.83
CA THR A 109 -12.70 -9.37 11.39
C THR A 109 -11.98 -8.03 11.50
N PHE A 110 -12.60 -6.98 10.97
CA PHE A 110 -12.09 -5.62 11.08
C PHE A 110 -13.27 -4.66 11.24
N LYS A 111 -13.51 -4.21 12.46
CA LYS A 111 -14.54 -3.22 12.78
C LYS A 111 -13.96 -2.19 13.72
N LEU A 112 -13.88 -0.98 13.26
CA LEU A 112 -13.49 0.18 14.04
C LEU A 112 -14.74 0.98 14.40
N TYR A 113 -14.80 1.51 15.61
CA TYR A 113 -15.94 2.28 16.09
C TYR A 113 -15.54 3.74 16.34
N GLY A 114 -16.45 4.66 15.98
CA GLY A 114 -16.25 6.10 16.10
C GLY A 114 -15.00 6.54 15.35
N ALA A 115 -14.16 7.34 15.99
CA ALA A 115 -12.91 7.83 15.42
C ALA A 115 -11.70 6.92 15.74
N SER A 116 -11.95 5.62 15.98
CA SER A 116 -10.85 4.65 16.15
C SER A 116 -10.06 4.50 14.86
N THR A 117 -8.74 4.32 14.99
CA THR A 117 -7.83 4.27 13.83
C THR A 117 -6.76 3.21 14.05
N LEU A 118 -6.54 2.35 13.06
CA LEU A 118 -5.39 1.46 13.01
C LEU A 118 -4.32 2.05 12.09
N VAL A 119 -3.13 2.26 12.61
CA VAL A 119 -1.98 2.84 11.91
C VAL A 119 -0.87 1.82 11.82
N ILE A 120 -0.20 1.74 10.66
CA ILE A 120 0.95 0.87 10.42
C ILE A 120 2.14 1.74 10.10
N THR A 121 3.20 1.62 10.89
CA THR A 121 4.44 2.40 10.74
C THR A 121 5.66 1.49 10.75
N ASP A 122 6.80 2.03 10.32
CA ASP A 122 8.09 1.48 10.74
C ASP A 122 8.31 1.75 12.26
N LEU A 123 9.41 1.26 12.81
CA LEU A 123 9.72 1.45 14.24
C LEU A 123 10.10 2.91 14.57
N ASN A 124 10.39 3.75 13.59
CA ASN A 124 10.66 5.17 13.76
C ASN A 124 9.38 6.02 13.67
N GLY A 125 8.23 5.39 13.47
CA GLY A 125 6.94 6.05 13.38
C GLY A 125 6.61 6.62 11.99
N LYS A 126 7.39 6.31 10.95
CA LYS A 126 7.06 6.67 9.58
C LYS A 126 5.92 5.78 9.07
N LEU A 127 4.88 6.39 8.52
CA LEU A 127 3.75 5.66 7.93
C LEU A 127 4.23 4.80 6.75
N VAL A 128 3.82 3.55 6.74
CA VAL A 128 4.04 2.60 5.61
C VAL A 128 2.73 2.22 4.91
N HIS A 129 1.61 2.58 5.50
CA HIS A 129 0.27 2.42 4.93
C HIS A 129 -0.61 3.58 5.40
N ASN A 130 -1.58 3.98 4.57
CA ASN A 130 -2.58 4.97 5.00
C ASN A 130 -3.31 4.46 6.25
N PRO A 131 -3.60 5.34 7.24
CA PRO A 131 -4.37 4.95 8.42
C PRO A 131 -5.69 4.31 8.01
N LEU A 132 -6.05 3.21 8.67
CA LEU A 132 -7.33 2.53 8.48
C LEU A 132 -8.32 3.07 9.51
N THR A 133 -9.50 3.46 9.04
CA THR A 133 -10.57 4.08 9.83
C THR A 133 -11.87 3.29 9.69
N SER A 134 -12.93 3.69 10.37
CA SER A 134 -14.27 3.11 10.18
C SER A 134 -14.80 3.30 8.76
N ASP A 135 -14.35 4.32 8.05
CA ASP A 135 -14.80 4.64 6.69
C ASP A 135 -14.17 3.70 5.64
N ASP A 136 -13.06 3.06 5.99
CA ASP A 136 -12.39 2.06 5.14
C ASP A 136 -13.07 0.68 5.21
N VAL A 137 -14.01 0.50 6.13
CA VAL A 137 -14.72 -0.76 6.35
C VAL A 137 -15.91 -0.85 5.40
N GLU A 138 -15.67 -1.26 4.17
CA GLU A 138 -16.74 -1.60 3.25
C GLU A 138 -17.37 -2.95 3.66
N SER A 139 -18.68 -2.98 3.83
CA SER A 139 -19.45 -4.14 4.33
C SER A 139 -19.33 -5.41 3.47
N HIS A 140 -18.75 -5.30 2.29
CA HIS A 140 -18.65 -6.38 1.32
C HIS A 140 -17.21 -6.85 1.05
N PHE A 141 -16.21 -6.20 1.65
CA PHE A 141 -14.80 -6.48 1.39
C PHE A 141 -14.09 -6.93 2.66
N ARG A 142 -13.28 -7.96 2.52
CA ARG A 142 -12.37 -8.37 3.57
C ARG A 142 -11.25 -7.34 3.67
N GLN A 143 -11.16 -6.67 4.82
CA GLN A 143 -10.14 -5.63 5.00
C GLN A 143 -8.74 -6.21 5.03
N HIS A 144 -7.81 -5.53 4.38
CA HIS A 144 -6.39 -5.82 4.48
C HIS A 144 -5.54 -4.57 4.22
N ALA A 145 -4.36 -4.53 4.84
CA ALA A 145 -3.29 -3.59 4.54
C ALA A 145 -2.26 -4.30 3.67
N ALA A 146 -2.18 -3.93 2.40
CA ALA A 146 -1.32 -4.57 1.42
C ALA A 146 -0.03 -3.79 1.22
N LEU A 147 1.08 -4.54 0.98
CA LEU A 147 2.39 -4.01 0.65
C LEU A 147 2.90 -2.93 1.62
N CYS A 148 2.81 -3.22 2.92
CA CYS A 148 3.47 -2.42 3.94
C CYS A 148 4.97 -2.73 3.90
N PHE A 149 5.78 -1.85 3.28
CA PHE A 149 7.21 -2.10 3.06
C PHE A 149 7.99 -2.16 4.37
N GLY A 150 8.80 -3.19 4.50
CA GLY A 150 9.58 -3.53 5.68
C GLY A 150 9.25 -4.93 6.21
N ASP A 151 10.19 -5.50 6.94
CA ASP A 151 10.11 -6.82 7.56
C ASP A 151 9.81 -6.78 9.06
N GLU A 152 9.78 -5.58 9.64
CA GLU A 152 9.46 -5.32 11.05
C GLU A 152 8.62 -4.02 11.15
N LEU A 153 7.35 -4.19 11.48
CA LEU A 153 6.36 -3.10 11.44
C LEU A 153 5.59 -2.99 12.75
N LEU A 154 5.27 -1.75 13.12
CA LEU A 154 4.47 -1.44 14.30
C LEU A 154 3.00 -1.21 13.89
N LEU A 155 2.12 -2.00 14.47
CA LEU A 155 0.68 -1.79 14.44
C LEU A 155 0.28 -0.99 15.68
N THR A 156 -0.40 0.14 15.47
CA THR A 156 -0.92 1.00 16.56
C THR A 156 -2.42 1.21 16.35
N LEU A 157 -3.25 0.69 17.26
CA LEU A 157 -4.67 0.99 17.34
C LEU A 157 -4.89 2.11 18.37
N ILE A 158 -5.56 3.17 17.94
CA ILE A 158 -6.01 4.24 18.82
C ILE A 158 -7.52 4.18 18.92
N GLU A 159 -8.03 4.11 20.13
CA GLU A 159 -9.47 4.17 20.41
C GLU A 159 -9.77 5.38 21.31
N PRO A 160 -10.59 6.33 20.83
CA PRO A 160 -10.97 7.48 21.64
C PRO A 160 -11.63 7.07 22.96
N LYS A 161 -11.41 7.87 23.99
CA LYS A 161 -12.07 7.69 25.29
C LYS A 161 -13.59 7.56 25.11
N TYR A 162 -14.19 6.61 25.79
CA TYR A 162 -15.63 6.30 25.75
C TYR A 162 -16.14 5.71 24.41
N THR A 163 -15.26 5.36 23.49
CA THR A 163 -15.65 4.63 22.28
C THR A 163 -15.74 3.13 22.57
N GLN A 164 -16.67 2.44 21.92
CA GLN A 164 -16.74 0.98 21.93
C GLN A 164 -15.40 0.40 21.45
N SER A 165 -14.98 -0.72 22.05
CA SER A 165 -13.76 -1.43 21.65
C SER A 165 -13.90 -1.97 20.23
N SER A 166 -12.88 -1.76 19.43
CA SER A 166 -12.78 -2.26 18.07
C SER A 166 -12.66 -3.79 18.06
N GLU A 167 -13.26 -4.40 17.03
CA GLU A 167 -13.20 -5.85 16.80
C GLU A 167 -12.18 -6.10 15.68
N ILE A 168 -10.99 -6.54 16.04
CA ILE A 168 -9.91 -6.84 15.09
C ILE A 168 -9.45 -8.27 15.30
N PHE A 169 -9.50 -9.07 14.23
CA PHE A 169 -8.88 -10.38 14.15
C PHE A 169 -8.01 -10.45 12.89
N LEU A 170 -6.69 -10.35 13.08
CA LEU A 170 -5.70 -10.58 12.06
C LEU A 170 -5.46 -12.09 11.98
N ASP A 171 -5.88 -12.70 10.87
CA ASP A 171 -5.82 -14.15 10.68
C ASP A 171 -4.66 -14.60 9.80
N ARG A 172 -4.13 -13.71 8.96
CA ARG A 172 -2.97 -13.99 8.10
C ARG A 172 -2.04 -12.81 7.99
N VAL A 173 -0.74 -13.11 7.99
CA VAL A 173 0.32 -12.17 7.61
C VAL A 173 0.97 -12.70 6.33
N MET A 174 0.98 -11.87 5.29
CA MET A 174 1.62 -12.18 4.02
C MET A 174 3.08 -11.77 4.06
N TYR A 175 3.96 -12.70 3.83
CA TYR A 175 5.39 -12.47 3.58
C TYR A 175 5.57 -12.19 2.08
N ASN A 176 5.77 -10.92 1.70
CA ASN A 176 6.03 -10.57 0.31
C ASN A 176 7.54 -10.56 0.08
N TYR A 177 8.00 -11.45 -0.80
CA TYR A 177 9.42 -11.69 -1.12
C TYR A 177 9.81 -11.26 -2.54
N ARG A 178 8.82 -10.91 -3.35
CA ARG A 178 8.97 -10.36 -4.71
C ARG A 178 8.11 -9.11 -4.85
N ALA A 179 8.05 -8.28 -3.79
CA ALA A 179 7.32 -7.03 -3.85
C ALA A 179 8.07 -6.09 -4.80
N THR A 180 7.40 -5.69 -5.86
CA THR A 180 7.98 -4.74 -6.82
C THR A 180 8.24 -3.42 -6.13
N GLY A 181 9.47 -2.99 -6.13
CA GLY A 181 9.91 -1.79 -5.43
C GLY A 181 11.21 -1.98 -4.64
N ASN A 182 11.67 -3.22 -4.44
CA ASN A 182 12.94 -3.47 -3.79
C ASN A 182 14.05 -3.66 -4.83
N PRO A 183 15.16 -2.90 -4.76
CA PRO A 183 16.27 -2.99 -5.71
C PRO A 183 17.01 -4.34 -5.67
N ASN A 184 16.79 -5.15 -4.64
CA ASN A 184 17.38 -6.49 -4.52
C ASN A 184 16.56 -7.56 -5.26
N PHE A 185 15.42 -7.22 -5.83
CA PHE A 185 14.55 -8.16 -6.54
C PHE A 185 14.40 -7.78 -8.01
N GLN A 186 14.65 -8.74 -8.87
CA GLN A 186 15.03 -8.63 -10.27
C GLN A 186 13.93 -8.21 -11.25
N LYS A 187 12.82 -7.55 -10.84
CA LYS A 187 11.83 -7.03 -11.78
C LYS A 187 11.79 -5.51 -11.92
N ILE A 188 12.55 -4.78 -11.15
CA ILE A 188 12.90 -3.41 -11.50
C ILE A 188 14.08 -3.48 -12.48
N ASN A 189 13.90 -2.96 -13.69
CA ASN A 189 14.84 -3.02 -14.82
C ASN A 189 14.89 -4.38 -15.55
N GLU A 190 13.89 -5.26 -15.41
CA GLU A 190 13.73 -6.46 -16.24
C GLU A 190 12.99 -6.21 -17.56
N SER A 191 12.60 -4.96 -17.86
CA SER A 191 12.06 -4.63 -19.17
C SER A 191 13.11 -4.85 -20.25
N ASP A 192 12.69 -5.45 -21.36
CA ASP A 192 13.55 -5.61 -22.52
C ASP A 192 13.99 -4.24 -23.07
N PRO A 193 15.14 -4.15 -23.72
CA PRO A 193 15.63 -2.89 -24.31
C PRO A 193 14.68 -2.23 -25.32
N CYS A 194 13.72 -2.96 -25.85
CA CYS A 194 12.69 -2.45 -26.75
C CYS A 194 11.48 -1.84 -26.01
N GLU A 195 11.33 -2.06 -24.70
CA GLU A 195 10.25 -1.51 -23.90
C GLU A 195 10.58 -0.09 -23.46
N ILE A 196 9.70 0.84 -23.79
CA ILE A 196 9.88 2.26 -23.51
C ILE A 196 9.00 2.65 -22.32
N ASN A 197 9.62 3.23 -21.28
CA ASN A 197 8.89 3.75 -20.15
C ASN A 197 7.91 4.85 -20.59
N VAL A 198 6.68 4.80 -20.10
CA VAL A 198 5.59 5.74 -20.42
C VAL A 198 5.93 7.21 -20.17
N ASN A 199 6.96 7.50 -19.37
CA ASN A 199 7.44 8.84 -19.09
C ASN A 199 8.65 9.26 -19.97
N CYS A 200 8.99 8.46 -20.99
CA CYS A 200 10.07 8.80 -21.95
C CYS A 200 9.53 9.59 -23.14
N SER A 201 9.97 10.83 -23.31
CA SER A 201 9.73 11.64 -24.50
C SER A 201 10.54 11.08 -25.70
N PRO A 202 10.03 11.15 -26.97
CA PRO A 202 8.74 11.70 -27.35
C PRO A 202 7.60 10.67 -27.33
N VAL A 203 7.90 9.37 -27.16
CA VAL A 203 6.90 8.29 -27.31
C VAL A 203 5.87 8.34 -26.18
N GLY A 204 6.32 8.53 -24.96
CA GLY A 204 5.45 8.60 -23.77
C GLY A 204 4.54 9.81 -23.75
N ASP A 205 4.89 10.90 -24.44
CA ASP A 205 4.12 12.15 -24.43
C ASP A 205 2.69 11.97 -24.93
N LEU A 206 2.48 10.98 -25.80
CA LEU A 206 1.16 10.67 -26.40
C LEU A 206 0.24 9.86 -25.49
N TRP A 207 0.74 9.33 -24.35
CA TRP A 207 0.02 8.37 -23.50
C TRP A 207 -0.27 8.90 -22.10
N GLN A 208 -0.14 10.22 -21.88
CA GLN A 208 -0.26 10.81 -20.54
C GLN A 208 -1.68 10.78 -19.96
N ASP A 209 -2.70 10.65 -20.81
CA ASP A 209 -4.09 10.49 -20.35
C ASP A 209 -4.42 9.01 -20.15
N GLU A 210 -4.05 8.14 -21.08
CA GLU A 210 -4.35 6.71 -21.04
C GLU A 210 -3.70 6.01 -19.86
N LYS A 211 -2.48 6.38 -19.47
CA LYS A 211 -1.78 5.80 -18.31
C LYS A 211 -2.53 6.00 -17.00
N LYS A 212 -3.42 7.01 -16.91
CA LYS A 212 -4.24 7.25 -15.72
C LYS A 212 -5.26 6.14 -15.46
N GLY A 213 -5.66 5.41 -16.52
CA GLY A 213 -6.55 4.26 -16.44
C GLY A 213 -5.83 2.95 -16.12
N VAL A 214 -4.50 2.91 -16.17
CA VAL A 214 -3.71 1.70 -15.91
C VAL A 214 -3.46 1.54 -14.42
N ALA A 215 -3.61 0.32 -13.90
CA ALA A 215 -3.31 0.00 -12.53
C ALA A 215 -2.52 -1.30 -12.39
N LYS A 216 -1.57 -1.31 -11.45
CA LYS A 216 -1.03 -2.54 -10.87
C LYS A 216 -2.10 -3.16 -9.99
N ILE A 217 -2.29 -4.47 -10.09
CA ILE A 217 -3.20 -5.23 -9.25
C ILE A 217 -2.39 -6.03 -8.24
N TYR A 218 -2.69 -5.86 -6.95
CA TYR A 218 -2.27 -6.77 -5.91
C TYR A 218 -3.38 -7.77 -5.68
N ILE A 219 -3.10 -9.02 -5.97
CA ILE A 219 -4.08 -10.12 -5.98
C ILE A 219 -3.84 -10.98 -4.75
N ILE A 220 -4.90 -11.31 -4.02
CA ILE A 220 -4.86 -12.30 -2.96
C ILE A 220 -5.70 -13.49 -3.41
N GLU A 221 -5.08 -14.66 -3.44
CA GLU A 221 -5.71 -15.91 -3.81
C GLU A 221 -5.29 -17.02 -2.82
N GLY A 222 -6.21 -17.41 -1.94
CA GLY A 222 -5.90 -18.35 -0.87
C GLY A 222 -4.76 -17.86 0.03
N ASN A 223 -3.65 -18.61 0.04
CA ASN A 223 -2.48 -18.33 0.88
C ASN A 223 -1.35 -17.64 0.13
N PHE A 224 -1.55 -17.13 -1.07
CA PHE A 224 -0.51 -16.38 -1.78
C PHE A 224 -1.02 -15.07 -2.33
N ALA A 225 -0.11 -14.15 -2.51
CA ALA A 225 -0.31 -12.92 -3.23
C ALA A 225 0.36 -12.99 -4.60
N GLY A 226 -0.27 -12.36 -5.57
CA GLY A 226 0.26 -12.19 -6.91
C GLY A 226 0.18 -10.74 -7.37
N SER A 227 0.86 -10.47 -8.48
CA SER A 227 0.84 -9.16 -9.13
C SER A 227 0.43 -9.29 -10.59
N CYS A 228 -0.44 -8.40 -11.01
CA CYS A 228 -0.86 -8.23 -12.41
C CYS A 228 -1.00 -6.75 -12.75
N THR A 229 -1.29 -6.50 -14.02
CA THR A 229 -1.64 -5.17 -14.53
C THR A 229 -2.95 -5.25 -15.29
N GLY A 230 -3.68 -4.17 -15.31
CA GLY A 230 -4.87 -4.02 -16.12
C GLY A 230 -5.20 -2.56 -16.37
N SER A 231 -6.27 -2.32 -17.08
CA SER A 231 -6.69 -0.97 -17.44
C SER A 231 -8.21 -0.80 -17.35
N LEU A 232 -8.64 0.38 -16.90
CA LEU A 232 -10.01 0.81 -17.07
C LEU A 232 -10.33 0.92 -18.56
N ILE A 233 -11.49 0.42 -18.92
CA ILE A 233 -12.01 0.51 -20.28
C ILE A 233 -13.38 1.16 -20.28
N ASN A 234 -13.68 1.87 -21.35
CA ASN A 234 -15.01 2.43 -21.56
C ASN A 234 -15.91 1.40 -22.27
N ASN A 235 -17.21 1.63 -22.26
CA ASN A 235 -18.20 0.86 -23.00
C ASN A 235 -18.97 1.74 -23.97
N THR A 236 -19.68 1.12 -24.90
CA THR A 236 -20.46 1.83 -25.93
C THR A 236 -21.66 2.59 -25.37
N SER A 237 -22.11 2.22 -24.17
CA SER A 237 -23.23 2.91 -23.47
C SER A 237 -22.79 4.22 -22.83
N GLN A 238 -21.49 4.44 -22.65
CA GLN A 238 -20.91 5.63 -22.00
C GLN A 238 -21.58 5.97 -20.64
N ASP A 239 -21.91 4.91 -19.88
CA ASP A 239 -22.66 4.99 -18.63
C ASP A 239 -21.75 5.17 -17.38
N CYS A 240 -20.48 5.45 -17.62
CA CYS A 240 -19.43 5.61 -16.58
C CYS A 240 -19.23 4.39 -15.67
N LYS A 241 -19.69 3.20 -16.06
CA LYS A 241 -19.39 1.99 -15.30
C LYS A 241 -17.91 1.66 -15.40
N PRO A 242 -17.23 1.43 -14.27
CA PRO A 242 -15.79 1.21 -14.23
C PRO A 242 -15.45 -0.23 -14.61
N TYR A 243 -15.51 -0.58 -15.89
CA TYR A 243 -15.01 -1.88 -16.35
C TYR A 243 -13.50 -1.89 -16.32
N PHE A 244 -12.94 -2.97 -15.78
CA PHE A 244 -11.49 -3.15 -15.69
C PHE A 244 -11.08 -4.41 -16.44
N LEU A 245 -10.19 -4.27 -17.40
CA LEU A 245 -9.68 -5.37 -18.23
C LEU A 245 -8.30 -5.80 -17.73
N THR A 246 -8.14 -7.10 -17.52
CA THR A 246 -6.85 -7.72 -17.19
C THR A 246 -6.70 -9.07 -17.90
N ALA A 247 -5.54 -9.70 -17.81
CA ALA A 247 -5.30 -11.00 -18.41
C ALA A 247 -6.04 -12.14 -17.68
N LEU A 248 -6.44 -13.16 -18.40
CA LEU A 248 -7.17 -14.31 -17.86
C LEU A 248 -6.41 -14.98 -16.69
N HIS A 249 -5.09 -15.15 -16.84
CA HIS A 249 -4.26 -15.81 -15.83
C HIS A 249 -4.20 -15.05 -14.49
N CYS A 250 -4.56 -13.76 -14.47
CA CYS A 250 -4.62 -12.97 -13.23
C CYS A 250 -5.76 -13.39 -12.32
N GLY A 251 -6.80 -14.02 -12.85
CA GLY A 251 -7.98 -14.39 -12.07
C GLY A 251 -8.66 -15.67 -12.50
N VAL A 252 -7.98 -16.56 -13.23
CA VAL A 252 -8.58 -17.80 -13.74
C VAL A 252 -9.14 -18.69 -12.64
N SER A 253 -8.52 -18.68 -11.47
CA SER A 253 -8.95 -19.43 -10.27
C SER A 253 -9.67 -18.56 -9.24
N ALA A 254 -9.78 -17.26 -9.47
CA ALA A 254 -10.32 -16.33 -8.49
C ALA A 254 -11.86 -16.43 -8.43
N THR A 255 -12.36 -16.61 -7.22
CA THR A 255 -13.79 -16.47 -6.93
C THR A 255 -14.16 -14.99 -6.77
N ALA A 256 -15.46 -14.66 -6.80
CA ALA A 256 -15.91 -13.31 -6.47
C ALA A 256 -15.42 -12.86 -5.09
N ALA A 257 -15.37 -13.76 -4.11
CA ALA A 257 -14.84 -13.47 -2.77
C ALA A 257 -13.33 -13.18 -2.79
N ASN A 258 -12.54 -13.82 -3.65
CA ASN A 258 -11.12 -13.47 -3.83
C ASN A 258 -10.99 -12.08 -4.45
N MET A 259 -11.79 -11.77 -5.48
CA MET A 259 -11.73 -10.48 -6.18
C MET A 259 -12.05 -9.30 -5.26
N THR A 260 -12.87 -9.49 -4.23
CA THR A 260 -13.13 -8.44 -3.21
C THR A 260 -11.89 -8.09 -2.37
N GLN A 261 -10.85 -8.89 -2.43
CA GLN A 261 -9.59 -8.66 -1.72
C GLN A 261 -8.50 -8.06 -2.61
N TRP A 262 -8.79 -7.82 -3.89
CA TRP A 262 -7.80 -7.23 -4.80
C TRP A 262 -7.66 -5.73 -4.53
N LYS A 263 -6.43 -5.22 -4.64
CA LYS A 263 -6.14 -3.77 -4.55
C LYS A 263 -5.58 -3.28 -5.87
N PHE A 264 -6.05 -2.11 -6.27
CA PHE A 264 -5.70 -1.48 -7.54
C PHE A 264 -4.87 -0.23 -7.25
N TYR A 265 -3.62 -0.23 -7.70
CA TYR A 265 -2.71 0.89 -7.53
C TYR A 265 -2.63 1.65 -8.86
N PHE A 266 -3.45 2.69 -9.00
CA PHE A 266 -3.38 3.60 -10.13
C PHE A 266 -2.15 4.50 -10.04
N LYS A 267 -1.64 4.96 -11.20
CA LYS A 267 -0.42 5.76 -11.29
C LYS A 267 0.81 5.08 -10.67
N TYR A 268 0.85 3.76 -10.70
CA TYR A 268 2.02 2.98 -10.32
C TYR A 268 3.01 2.98 -11.48
N GLU A 269 3.83 4.02 -11.54
CA GLU A 269 4.74 4.31 -12.64
C GLU A 269 6.05 4.91 -12.13
N ALA A 270 7.12 4.81 -12.91
CA ALA A 270 8.36 5.50 -12.63
C ALA A 270 8.13 7.03 -12.66
N PRO A 271 8.77 7.81 -11.75
CA PRO A 271 8.55 9.27 -11.69
C PRO A 271 9.13 10.01 -12.91
N SER A 272 9.97 9.37 -13.71
CA SER A 272 10.62 9.92 -14.90
C SER A 272 10.93 8.83 -15.92
N CYS A 273 11.55 9.20 -17.05
CA CYS A 273 12.03 8.23 -18.05
C CYS A 273 13.09 7.26 -17.49
N THR A 274 13.86 7.70 -16.52
CA THR A 274 14.85 6.84 -15.86
C THR A 274 14.13 5.92 -14.87
N ASN A 275 14.34 4.62 -15.01
CA ASN A 275 13.82 3.67 -14.03
C ASN A 275 14.47 3.93 -12.66
N PRO A 276 13.69 4.03 -11.57
CA PRO A 276 14.26 4.21 -10.25
C PRO A 276 15.03 2.95 -9.84
N SER A 277 16.12 3.13 -9.09
CA SER A 277 16.82 2.03 -8.44
C SER A 277 16.05 1.49 -7.21
N THR A 278 15.09 2.28 -6.72
CA THR A 278 14.16 1.95 -5.62
C THR A 278 12.77 2.48 -5.97
N ALA A 279 11.72 1.79 -5.60
CA ALA A 279 10.33 2.27 -5.76
C ALA A 279 9.92 3.12 -4.59
#